data_e43f268fddd029b1b212642ebaf67167
#
_entry.id   e43f268fddd029b1b212642ebaf67167
#
_cell.length_a   1.000
_cell.length_b   1.000
_cell.length_c   1.000
_cell.angle_alpha   90.00
_cell.angle_beta   90.00
_cell.angle_gamma   90.00
#
_symmetry.space_group_name_H-M   'P 1'
#
loop_
_entity.id
_entity.type
_entity.pdbx_description
1 polymer ?
#
loop_
_entity_poly.entity_id
_entity_poly.type
_entity_poly.pdbx_seq_one_letter_code
_entity_poly.pdbx_strand_id
1 'polypeptide(L)'
;GDDPAVLKDVLRPYRSKFIKTRCKHSDTINVNLGYDFVTDMLVLEFALDRQQIDTNPTRNSWLNRAGQSLAEGLRLAACQELDIEFTELVTGFRVRQNRNGDFVDIYLYDSLSSGAGYAVSIESSIRQLLTKTRELLEGCTCDSACHSCLKHYRNQYIHSVLDRKAALDLLNWGETGARVSAVPYEKQQYLLKSLEQILQISGIHIDVNHESVWAEGRYSKKKVVVYPAMWTKPLEENTIFVSDAHLKYAKHYAL
;
A
#
# COMPACT_ATOMS: atom_id res chain seq x y z
N GLY A 1 15.50 3.90 2.27
CA GLY A 1 16.45 3.16 3.09
C GLY A 1 16.43 3.77 4.46
N ASP A 2 16.10 2.96 5.45
CA ASP A 2 16.16 3.41 6.84
C ASP A 2 17.61 3.70 7.19
N ASP A 3 17.85 4.82 7.86
CA ASP A 3 19.19 5.14 8.37
C ASP A 3 19.67 3.97 9.22
N PRO A 4 20.90 3.48 9.02
CA PRO A 4 21.43 2.42 9.84
C PRO A 4 21.43 2.89 11.29
N ALA A 5 20.77 2.14 12.16
CA ALA A 5 20.80 2.42 13.58
C ALA A 5 22.27 2.42 14.03
N VAL A 6 22.80 3.59 14.37
CA VAL A 6 24.14 3.70 14.91
C VAL A 6 24.11 3.16 16.32
N LEU A 7 24.48 1.90 16.49
CA LEU A 7 24.59 1.22 17.77
C LEU A 7 25.81 1.70 18.56
N LYS A 8 25.90 3.02 18.80
CA LYS A 8 26.87 3.55 19.75
C LYS A 8 26.34 3.28 21.16
N ASP A 9 27.17 2.71 21.99
CA ASP A 9 26.91 2.46 23.42
C ASP A 9 25.90 1.32 23.74
N VAL A 10 25.77 0.33 22.87
CA VAL A 10 24.96 -0.86 23.14
C VAL A 10 25.57 -1.70 24.24
N LEU A 11 24.76 -2.05 25.24
CA LEU A 11 25.13 -3.04 26.25
C LEU A 11 25.20 -4.44 25.63
N ARG A 12 26.29 -5.17 25.90
CA ARG A 12 26.43 -6.55 25.39
C ARG A 12 25.31 -7.44 25.96
N PRO A 13 24.52 -8.12 25.11
CA PRO A 13 23.28 -8.80 25.56
C PRO A 13 23.52 -10.04 26.42
N TYR A 14 24.73 -10.59 26.50
CA TYR A 14 25.00 -11.88 27.13
C TYR A 14 25.85 -11.80 28.39
N ARG A 15 25.93 -10.65 29.06
CA ARG A 15 26.67 -10.57 30.32
C ARG A 15 25.75 -10.30 31.49
N SER A 16 26.19 -10.81 32.65
CA SER A 16 25.53 -10.68 33.94
C SER A 16 24.84 -9.34 34.15
N LYS A 17 23.63 -9.34 34.69
CA LYS A 17 22.84 -8.13 35.04
C LYS A 17 23.61 -7.09 35.90
N PHE A 18 24.74 -7.50 36.49
CA PHE A 18 25.54 -6.67 37.38
C PHE A 18 26.75 -6.00 36.70
N ILE A 19 27.14 -6.40 35.48
CA ILE A 19 28.29 -5.82 34.79
C ILE A 19 27.81 -5.20 33.47
N LYS A 20 27.61 -3.89 33.47
CA LYS A 20 27.30 -3.09 32.28
C LYS A 20 28.59 -2.82 31.53
N THR A 21 28.93 -3.64 30.55
CA THR A 21 30.08 -3.42 29.66
C THR A 21 29.58 -2.82 28.35
N ARG A 22 30.04 -1.61 28.03
CA ARG A 22 29.76 -0.97 26.74
C ARG A 22 30.57 -1.61 25.62
N CYS A 23 30.04 -1.58 24.41
CA CYS A 23 30.78 -2.00 23.24
C CYS A 23 31.92 -1.03 22.97
N LYS A 24 33.17 -1.54 22.89
CA LYS A 24 34.36 -0.73 22.65
C LYS A 24 34.72 -0.61 21.17
N HIS A 25 33.95 -1.25 20.28
CA HIS A 25 34.21 -1.17 18.85
C HIS A 25 33.67 0.14 18.30
N SER A 26 34.51 0.82 17.50
CA SER A 26 34.15 2.06 16.79
C SER A 26 33.51 1.79 15.45
N ASP A 27 33.75 0.60 14.89
CA ASP A 27 33.32 0.25 13.54
C ASP A 27 31.94 -0.39 13.57
N THR A 28 31.09 0.04 12.66
CA THR A 28 29.77 -0.52 12.42
C THR A 28 29.74 -1.23 11.06
N ILE A 29 29.10 -2.38 11.02
CA ILE A 29 28.81 -3.10 9.78
C ILE A 29 27.30 -3.19 9.59
N ASN A 30 26.84 -3.05 8.36
CA ASN A 30 25.44 -3.31 8.03
C ASN A 30 25.22 -4.81 8.00
N VAL A 31 24.31 -5.30 8.82
CA VAL A 31 23.89 -6.70 8.86
C VAL A 31 22.41 -6.81 8.63
N ASN A 32 22.01 -7.76 7.80
CA ASN A 32 20.63 -8.18 7.69
C ASN A 32 20.41 -9.35 8.65
N LEU A 33 19.48 -9.19 9.58
CA LEU A 33 19.04 -10.28 10.44
C LEU A 33 17.91 -11.02 9.73
N GLY A 34 18.02 -12.34 9.68
CA GLY A 34 17.00 -13.20 9.10
C GLY A 34 17.03 -14.56 9.78
N TYR A 35 15.98 -15.30 9.59
CA TYR A 35 15.89 -16.71 9.90
C TYR A 35 15.15 -17.42 8.77
N ASP A 36 15.38 -18.68 8.59
CA ASP A 36 14.72 -19.55 7.64
C ASP A 36 13.95 -20.63 8.36
N PHE A 37 12.83 -21.02 7.79
CA PHE A 37 12.02 -22.14 8.26
C PHE A 37 11.19 -22.69 7.10
N VAL A 38 10.77 -23.93 7.21
CA VAL A 38 9.89 -24.59 6.22
C VAL A 38 8.46 -24.46 6.69
N THR A 39 7.55 -24.02 5.81
CA THR A 39 6.14 -23.90 6.11
C THR A 39 5.31 -24.02 4.84
N ASP A 40 4.02 -24.28 4.98
CA ASP A 40 3.06 -24.23 3.88
C ASP A 40 2.77 -22.77 3.53
N MET A 41 2.73 -22.47 2.22
CA MET A 41 2.52 -21.11 1.71
C MET A 41 1.60 -21.12 0.50
N LEU A 42 0.56 -20.29 0.55
CA LEU A 42 -0.25 -19.91 -0.60
C LEU A 42 0.31 -18.61 -1.20
N VAL A 43 0.48 -18.59 -2.52
CA VAL A 43 0.90 -17.38 -3.25
C VAL A 43 -0.15 -17.05 -4.29
N LEU A 44 -0.66 -15.83 -4.24
CA LEU A 44 -1.53 -15.24 -5.26
C LEU A 44 -0.69 -14.26 -6.10
N GLU A 45 -0.53 -14.57 -7.37
CA GLU A 45 0.21 -13.75 -8.31
C GLU A 45 -0.74 -12.88 -9.13
N PHE A 46 -0.53 -11.57 -9.11
CA PHE A 46 -1.26 -10.59 -9.90
C PHE A 46 -0.33 -10.04 -10.99
N ALA A 47 -0.62 -10.35 -12.25
CA ALA A 47 0.08 -9.75 -13.38
C ALA A 47 -0.37 -8.30 -13.56
N LEU A 48 0.58 -7.38 -13.77
CA LEU A 48 0.34 -5.95 -13.92
C LEU A 48 0.71 -5.49 -15.33
N ASP A 49 -0.12 -4.65 -15.91
CA ASP A 49 0.19 -3.96 -17.17
C ASP A 49 0.70 -2.55 -16.88
N ARG A 50 2.02 -2.34 -17.03
CA ARG A 50 2.67 -1.03 -16.78
C ARG A 50 2.18 0.10 -17.70
N GLN A 51 1.51 -0.23 -18.80
CA GLN A 51 0.92 0.78 -19.67
C GLN A 51 -0.38 1.35 -19.07
N GLN A 52 -1.06 0.57 -18.25
CA GLN A 52 -2.34 0.93 -17.67
C GLN A 52 -2.24 1.27 -16.18
N ILE A 53 -1.33 0.62 -15.45
CA ILE A 53 -1.23 0.68 -13.98
C ILE A 53 0.13 1.20 -13.56
N ASP A 54 0.14 2.04 -12.52
CA ASP A 54 1.37 2.45 -11.85
C ASP A 54 2.00 1.28 -11.09
N THR A 55 3.11 0.78 -11.61
CA THR A 55 3.87 -0.34 -11.03
C THR A 55 5.01 0.10 -10.09
N ASN A 56 4.99 1.36 -9.64
CA ASN A 56 5.98 1.90 -8.72
C ASN A 56 5.91 1.20 -7.35
N PRO A 57 7.00 0.54 -6.88
CA PRO A 57 6.99 -0.20 -5.63
C PRO A 57 7.29 0.64 -4.37
N THR A 58 7.44 1.96 -4.49
CA THR A 58 7.82 2.80 -3.34
C THR A 58 6.77 2.78 -2.23
N ARG A 59 7.19 2.98 -0.98
CA ARG A 59 6.37 2.85 0.23
C ARG A 59 5.03 3.61 0.19
N ASN A 60 4.98 4.74 -0.47
CA ASN A 60 3.78 5.58 -0.52
C ASN A 60 2.99 5.45 -1.83
N SER A 61 3.41 4.59 -2.75
CA SER A 61 2.73 4.36 -4.02
C SER A 61 1.37 3.68 -3.82
N TRP A 62 0.51 3.79 -4.84
CA TRP A 62 -0.73 3.04 -4.88
C TRP A 62 -0.48 1.53 -4.75
N LEU A 63 0.50 1.00 -5.50
CA LEU A 63 0.80 -0.43 -5.54
C LEU A 63 1.22 -0.97 -4.16
N ASN A 64 2.03 -0.23 -3.43
CA ASN A 64 2.42 -0.61 -2.07
C ASN A 64 1.22 -0.61 -1.12
N ARG A 65 0.36 0.40 -1.19
CA ARG A 65 -0.87 0.47 -0.39
C ARG A 65 -1.83 -0.67 -0.73
N ALA A 66 -2.04 -0.91 -2.03
CA ALA A 66 -2.91 -1.97 -2.53
C ALA A 66 -2.42 -3.37 -2.09
N GLY A 67 -1.14 -3.68 -2.34
CA GLY A 67 -0.54 -4.97 -1.97
C GLY A 67 -0.58 -5.23 -0.47
N GLN A 68 -0.16 -4.25 0.33
CA GLN A 68 -0.18 -4.39 1.79
C GLN A 68 -1.60 -4.55 2.35
N SER A 69 -2.55 -3.78 1.83
CA SER A 69 -3.94 -3.83 2.30
C SER A 69 -4.68 -5.09 1.86
N LEU A 70 -4.42 -5.55 0.63
CA LEU A 70 -5.01 -6.79 0.14
C LEU A 70 -4.44 -8.00 0.89
N ALA A 71 -3.14 -8.00 1.19
CA ALA A 71 -2.51 -9.03 2.02
C ALA A 71 -3.18 -9.13 3.40
N GLU A 72 -3.38 -8.01 4.08
CA GLU A 72 -4.06 -7.98 5.39
C GLU A 72 -5.54 -8.39 5.27
N GLY A 73 -6.24 -7.96 4.22
CA GLY A 73 -7.63 -8.35 3.96
C GLY A 73 -7.78 -9.86 3.76
N LEU A 74 -6.90 -10.46 2.96
CA LEU A 74 -6.85 -11.90 2.71
C LEU A 74 -6.58 -12.68 4.01
N ARG A 75 -5.63 -12.22 4.83
CA ARG A 75 -5.35 -12.86 6.12
C ARG A 75 -6.54 -12.84 7.06
N LEU A 76 -7.20 -11.67 7.19
CA LEU A 76 -8.39 -11.53 8.03
C LEU A 76 -9.52 -12.45 7.56
N ALA A 77 -9.81 -12.45 6.26
CA ALA A 77 -10.83 -13.31 5.67
C ALA A 77 -10.51 -14.80 5.84
N ALA A 78 -9.24 -15.18 5.67
CA ALA A 78 -8.78 -16.56 5.86
C ALA A 78 -8.94 -17.02 7.32
N CYS A 79 -8.54 -16.19 8.29
CA CYS A 79 -8.69 -16.51 9.70
C CYS A 79 -10.17 -16.67 10.10
N GLN A 80 -11.06 -15.83 9.54
CA GLN A 80 -12.50 -15.94 9.75
C GLN A 80 -13.09 -17.20 9.10
N GLU A 81 -12.62 -17.57 7.90
CA GLU A 81 -13.08 -18.77 7.19
C GLU A 81 -12.69 -20.05 7.91
N LEU A 82 -11.47 -20.11 8.43
CA LEU A 82 -10.92 -21.28 9.11
C LEU A 82 -11.24 -21.33 10.60
N ASP A 83 -11.89 -20.29 11.14
CA ASP A 83 -12.14 -20.11 12.59
C ASP A 83 -10.87 -20.28 13.43
N ILE A 84 -9.78 -19.61 13.01
CA ILE A 84 -8.48 -19.67 13.67
C ILE A 84 -8.05 -18.31 14.18
N GLU A 85 -7.11 -18.34 15.13
CA GLU A 85 -6.52 -17.13 15.67
C GLU A 85 -5.72 -16.39 14.60
N PHE A 86 -5.79 -15.04 14.65
CA PHE A 86 -5.12 -14.17 13.70
C PHE A 86 -3.59 -14.40 13.64
N THR A 87 -3.01 -14.97 14.67
CA THR A 87 -1.57 -15.28 14.77
C THR A 87 -1.14 -16.54 14.06
N GLU A 88 -2.09 -17.38 13.67
CA GLU A 88 -1.80 -18.67 13.01
C GLU A 88 -1.33 -18.48 11.56
N LEU A 89 -1.76 -17.39 10.93
CA LEU A 89 -1.35 -17.02 9.57
C LEU A 89 -0.52 -15.75 9.56
N VAL A 90 0.48 -15.72 8.70
CA VAL A 90 1.29 -14.55 8.40
C VAL A 90 1.09 -14.20 6.93
N THR A 91 1.11 -12.92 6.63
CA THR A 91 0.94 -12.42 5.28
C THR A 91 1.99 -11.39 4.92
N GLY A 92 2.16 -11.20 3.64
CA GLY A 92 2.94 -10.12 3.08
C GLY A 92 2.76 -10.07 1.58
N PHE A 93 3.47 -9.15 0.95
CA PHE A 93 3.50 -9.05 -0.50
C PHE A 93 4.90 -8.65 -0.97
N ARG A 94 5.16 -8.89 -2.25
CA ARG A 94 6.35 -8.38 -2.94
C ARG A 94 5.98 -7.95 -4.36
N VAL A 95 6.66 -6.94 -4.85
CA VAL A 95 6.59 -6.54 -6.25
C VAL A 95 7.78 -7.16 -6.98
N ARG A 96 7.50 -7.84 -8.08
CA ARG A 96 8.51 -8.39 -9.00
C ARG A 96 8.44 -7.66 -10.33
N GLN A 97 9.56 -7.10 -10.74
CA GLN A 97 9.73 -6.45 -12.03
C GLN A 97 10.86 -7.15 -12.77
N ASN A 98 10.53 -7.84 -13.82
CA ASN A 98 11.49 -8.62 -14.61
C ASN A 98 11.18 -8.54 -16.11
N ARG A 99 11.94 -9.28 -16.92
CA ARG A 99 11.74 -9.30 -18.38
C ARG A 99 10.41 -9.91 -18.82
N ASN A 100 9.78 -10.73 -17.97
CA ASN A 100 8.52 -11.41 -18.27
C ASN A 100 7.30 -10.56 -17.86
N GLY A 101 7.51 -9.42 -17.21
CA GLY A 101 6.44 -8.51 -16.77
C GLY A 101 6.61 -8.00 -15.36
N ASP A 102 5.61 -7.26 -14.92
CA ASP A 102 5.48 -6.76 -13.57
C ASP A 102 4.40 -7.56 -12.84
N PHE A 103 4.67 -7.93 -11.60
CA PHE A 103 3.80 -8.78 -10.80
C PHE A 103 3.75 -8.30 -9.36
N VAL A 104 2.61 -8.51 -8.72
CA VAL A 104 2.47 -8.49 -7.26
C VAL A 104 2.18 -9.90 -6.80
N ASP A 105 3.06 -10.46 -5.99
CA ASP A 105 2.81 -11.71 -5.28
C ASP A 105 2.31 -11.37 -3.88
N ILE A 106 1.15 -11.86 -3.51
CA ILE A 106 0.63 -11.83 -2.14
C ILE A 106 0.73 -13.23 -1.59
N TYR A 107 1.30 -13.37 -0.42
CA TYR A 107 1.52 -14.65 0.21
C TYR A 107 0.88 -14.72 1.58
N LEU A 108 0.30 -15.89 1.85
CA LEU A 108 -0.20 -16.33 3.15
C LEU A 108 0.55 -17.61 3.53
N TYR A 109 1.07 -17.68 4.73
CA TYR A 109 1.76 -18.88 5.21
C TYR A 109 1.47 -19.13 6.69
N ASP A 110 1.60 -20.40 7.06
CA ASP A 110 1.40 -20.83 8.43
C ASP A 110 2.52 -20.33 9.32
N SER A 111 2.18 -19.75 10.48
CA SER A 111 3.16 -19.19 11.41
C SER A 111 4.02 -20.27 12.07
N LEU A 112 3.55 -21.49 12.11
CA LEU A 112 4.28 -22.63 12.67
C LEU A 112 5.29 -23.18 11.66
N SER A 113 6.49 -23.50 12.17
CA SER A 113 7.48 -24.26 11.42
C SER A 113 6.92 -25.66 11.11
N SER A 114 7.12 -26.12 9.88
CA SER A 114 6.52 -27.34 9.30
C SER A 114 5.07 -27.23 8.86
N GLY A 115 4.45 -26.04 9.02
CA GLY A 115 3.06 -25.79 8.64
C GLY A 115 2.04 -26.39 9.59
N ALA A 116 0.84 -25.82 9.62
CA ALA A 116 -0.34 -26.35 10.28
C ALA A 116 -1.40 -26.82 9.27
N GLY A 117 -1.12 -26.66 7.97
CA GLY A 117 -2.01 -27.02 6.87
C GLY A 117 -3.07 -25.96 6.56
N TYR A 118 -3.04 -24.79 7.19
CA TYR A 118 -4.03 -23.75 6.94
C TYR A 118 -3.89 -23.15 5.53
N ALA A 119 -2.68 -22.86 5.10
CA ALA A 119 -2.44 -22.32 3.75
C ALA A 119 -2.88 -23.31 2.66
N VAL A 120 -2.68 -24.62 2.87
CA VAL A 120 -3.15 -25.69 1.97
C VAL A 120 -4.68 -25.80 1.99
N SER A 121 -5.31 -25.69 3.16
CA SER A 121 -6.78 -25.72 3.28
C SER A 121 -7.45 -24.58 2.52
N ILE A 122 -6.85 -23.39 2.54
CA ILE A 122 -7.34 -22.20 1.83
C ILE A 122 -7.28 -22.41 0.31
N GLU A 123 -6.28 -23.10 -0.22
CA GLU A 123 -6.16 -23.37 -1.66
C GLU A 123 -7.43 -24.00 -2.23
N SER A 124 -8.01 -24.96 -1.52
CA SER A 124 -9.24 -25.66 -1.95
C SER A 124 -10.47 -24.74 -2.00
N SER A 125 -10.47 -23.62 -1.27
CA SER A 125 -11.57 -22.65 -1.12
C SER A 125 -11.21 -21.24 -1.58
N ILE A 126 -10.22 -21.10 -2.46
CA ILE A 126 -9.67 -19.79 -2.86
C ILE A 126 -10.74 -18.81 -3.36
N ARG A 127 -11.73 -19.27 -4.12
CA ARG A 127 -12.82 -18.42 -4.61
C ARG A 127 -13.65 -17.84 -3.46
N GLN A 128 -13.91 -18.65 -2.45
CA GLN A 128 -14.65 -18.23 -1.26
C GLN A 128 -13.82 -17.22 -0.46
N LEU A 129 -12.52 -17.45 -0.32
CA LEU A 129 -11.61 -16.49 0.31
C LEU A 129 -11.65 -15.13 -0.39
N LEU A 130 -11.54 -15.09 -1.73
CA LEU A 130 -11.59 -13.85 -2.50
C LEU A 130 -12.93 -13.13 -2.32
N THR A 131 -14.05 -13.86 -2.32
CA THR A 131 -15.40 -13.31 -2.07
C THR A 131 -15.49 -12.70 -0.67
N LYS A 132 -15.07 -13.41 0.36
CA LYS A 132 -15.07 -12.90 1.74
C LYS A 132 -14.13 -11.70 1.92
N THR A 133 -12.97 -11.72 1.27
CA THR A 133 -12.06 -10.58 1.27
C THR A 133 -12.72 -9.34 0.66
N ARG A 134 -13.43 -9.51 -0.45
CA ARG A 134 -14.21 -8.44 -1.08
C ARG A 134 -15.28 -7.91 -0.13
N GLU A 135 -16.10 -8.79 0.46
CA GLU A 135 -17.16 -8.42 1.41
C GLU A 135 -16.61 -7.64 2.61
N LEU A 136 -15.47 -8.06 3.17
CA LEU A 136 -14.78 -7.36 4.25
C LEU A 136 -14.34 -5.95 3.84
N LEU A 137 -13.77 -5.82 2.65
CA LEU A 137 -13.26 -4.55 2.14
C LEU A 137 -14.40 -3.60 1.73
N GLU A 138 -15.49 -4.09 1.15
CA GLU A 138 -16.66 -3.31 0.73
C GLU A 138 -17.58 -2.95 1.90
N GLY A 139 -17.72 -3.83 2.88
CA GLY A 139 -18.64 -3.68 4.01
C GLY A 139 -18.31 -2.52 4.94
N CYS A 140 -17.14 -1.88 4.80
CA CYS A 140 -16.77 -0.73 5.61
C CYS A 140 -16.93 0.60 4.84
N THR A 141 -17.47 1.61 5.54
CA THR A 141 -17.68 2.97 4.97
C THR A 141 -16.51 3.92 5.21
N CYS A 142 -15.47 3.53 5.93
CA CYS A 142 -14.31 4.38 6.20
C CYS A 142 -13.58 4.79 4.92
N ASP A 143 -12.89 5.91 4.96
CA ASP A 143 -12.25 6.47 3.77
C ASP A 143 -11.00 5.69 3.31
N SER A 144 -10.21 5.15 4.23
CA SER A 144 -9.02 4.33 3.92
C SER A 144 -9.01 3.01 4.66
N ALA A 145 -8.79 3.00 5.96
CA ALA A 145 -8.81 1.83 6.81
C ALA A 145 -9.14 2.21 8.26
N CYS A 146 -9.86 1.36 8.98
CA CYS A 146 -10.19 1.53 10.38
C CYS A 146 -10.14 0.18 11.12
N HIS A 147 -10.41 0.22 12.42
CA HIS A 147 -10.42 -0.99 13.26
C HIS A 147 -11.60 -1.95 12.96
N SER A 148 -12.61 -1.49 12.23
CA SER A 148 -13.71 -2.34 11.78
C SER A 148 -13.41 -3.07 10.46
N CYS A 149 -12.27 -2.79 9.80
CA CYS A 149 -11.88 -3.47 8.57
C CYS A 149 -10.43 -3.99 8.61
N LEU A 150 -9.43 -3.18 8.35
CA LEU A 150 -8.06 -3.65 8.16
C LEU A 150 -7.11 -3.40 9.34
N LYS A 151 -7.42 -2.43 10.23
CA LYS A 151 -6.52 -2.07 11.32
C LYS A 151 -6.76 -2.93 12.55
N HIS A 152 -5.68 -3.46 13.12
CA HIS A 152 -5.72 -4.15 14.40
C HIS A 152 -4.39 -3.92 15.15
N TYR A 153 -4.35 -4.34 16.41
CA TYR A 153 -3.19 -4.09 17.28
C TYR A 153 -1.86 -4.59 16.70
N ARG A 154 -1.86 -5.75 16.05
CA ARG A 154 -0.63 -6.39 15.57
C ARG A 154 -0.07 -5.79 14.26
N ASN A 155 -0.86 -5.01 13.52
CA ASN A 155 -0.40 -4.35 12.29
C ASN A 155 -0.25 -2.83 12.43
N GLN A 156 -0.07 -2.31 13.64
CA GLN A 156 0.05 -0.86 13.90
C GLN A 156 1.13 -0.18 13.06
N TYR A 157 2.24 -0.88 12.82
CA TYR A 157 3.38 -0.36 12.06
C TYR A 157 3.09 -0.06 10.59
N ILE A 158 1.97 -0.59 10.05
CA ILE A 158 1.54 -0.35 8.67
C ILE A 158 0.23 0.44 8.56
N HIS A 159 -0.37 0.89 9.67
CA HIS A 159 -1.66 1.60 9.66
C HIS A 159 -1.68 2.81 8.71
N SER A 160 -0.54 3.48 8.52
CA SER A 160 -0.42 4.66 7.65
C SER A 160 -0.50 4.34 6.15
N VAL A 161 -0.26 3.09 5.77
CA VAL A 161 -0.29 2.65 4.37
C VAL A 161 -1.52 1.81 4.02
N LEU A 162 -2.33 1.42 5.00
CA LEU A 162 -3.53 0.64 4.74
C LEU A 162 -4.62 1.48 4.05
N ASP A 163 -5.13 0.94 2.93
CA ASP A 163 -6.21 1.52 2.14
C ASP A 163 -7.07 0.42 1.52
N ARG A 164 -8.29 0.22 2.06
CA ARG A 164 -9.23 -0.80 1.59
C ARG A 164 -9.68 -0.59 0.14
N LYS A 165 -9.73 0.68 -0.31
CA LYS A 165 -10.12 1.00 -1.69
C LYS A 165 -9.02 0.59 -2.66
N ALA A 166 -7.75 0.86 -2.33
CA ALA A 166 -6.63 0.40 -3.13
C ALA A 166 -6.55 -1.15 -3.18
N ALA A 167 -6.86 -1.83 -2.06
CA ALA A 167 -6.96 -3.29 -2.04
C ALA A 167 -8.06 -3.82 -2.97
N LEU A 168 -9.24 -3.20 -2.96
CA LEU A 168 -10.34 -3.53 -3.87
C LEU A 168 -9.96 -3.30 -5.34
N ASP A 169 -9.27 -2.20 -5.63
CA ASP A 169 -8.82 -1.88 -6.98
C ASP A 169 -7.87 -2.97 -7.51
N LEU A 170 -6.92 -3.43 -6.67
CA LEU A 170 -6.00 -4.51 -7.04
C LEU A 170 -6.73 -5.85 -7.19
N LEU A 171 -7.66 -6.16 -6.30
CA LEU A 171 -8.48 -7.38 -6.38
C LEU A 171 -9.33 -7.39 -7.67
N ASN A 172 -9.99 -6.27 -8.00
CA ASN A 172 -10.76 -6.11 -9.22
C ASN A 172 -9.89 -6.27 -10.46
N TRP A 173 -8.70 -5.69 -10.45
CA TRP A 173 -7.73 -5.87 -11.54
C TRP A 173 -7.37 -7.34 -11.72
N GLY A 174 -7.06 -8.04 -10.64
CA GLY A 174 -6.70 -9.47 -10.68
C GLY A 174 -7.80 -10.36 -11.24
N GLU A 175 -9.06 -10.02 -10.96
CA GLU A 175 -10.21 -10.81 -11.41
C GLU A 175 -10.67 -10.47 -12.84
N THR A 176 -10.56 -9.21 -13.25
CA THR A 176 -11.20 -8.72 -14.49
C THR A 176 -10.24 -8.10 -15.49
N GLY A 177 -9.02 -7.75 -15.08
CA GLY A 177 -8.09 -6.96 -15.88
C GLY A 177 -8.53 -5.51 -16.12
N ALA A 178 -9.58 -5.06 -15.42
CA ALA A 178 -10.11 -3.72 -15.58
C ALA A 178 -9.55 -2.77 -14.51
N ARG A 179 -9.03 -1.63 -14.96
CA ARG A 179 -8.65 -0.54 -14.05
C ARG A 179 -9.87 0.27 -13.60
N VAL A 180 -9.74 0.97 -12.48
CA VAL A 180 -10.77 1.88 -11.98
C VAL A 180 -11.12 2.97 -12.99
N SER A 181 -12.36 3.48 -12.92
CA SER A 181 -12.82 4.59 -13.74
C SER A 181 -12.08 5.89 -13.39
N ALA A 182 -12.08 6.85 -14.32
CA ALA A 182 -11.57 8.20 -14.07
C ALA A 182 -12.25 8.85 -12.86
N VAL A 183 -11.53 9.71 -12.17
CA VAL A 183 -12.08 10.47 -11.05
C VAL A 183 -13.18 11.40 -11.58
N PRO A 184 -14.42 11.28 -11.08
CA PRO A 184 -15.51 12.17 -11.50
C PRO A 184 -15.18 13.64 -11.25
N TYR A 185 -15.69 14.51 -12.09
CA TYR A 185 -15.35 15.94 -12.07
C TYR A 185 -15.65 16.60 -10.71
N GLU A 186 -16.79 16.34 -10.12
CA GLU A 186 -17.18 16.88 -8.81
C GLU A 186 -16.19 16.44 -7.72
N LYS A 187 -15.69 15.21 -7.80
CA LYS A 187 -14.69 14.72 -6.87
C LYS A 187 -13.32 15.37 -7.12
N GLN A 188 -12.96 15.63 -8.39
CA GLN A 188 -11.74 16.38 -8.71
C GLN A 188 -11.77 17.79 -8.10
N GLN A 189 -12.87 18.51 -8.26
CA GLN A 189 -13.08 19.83 -7.66
C GLN A 189 -12.92 19.79 -6.14
N TYR A 190 -13.59 18.85 -5.49
CA TYR A 190 -13.52 18.68 -4.03
C TYR A 190 -12.08 18.46 -3.55
N LEU A 191 -11.33 17.59 -4.23
CA LEU A 191 -9.95 17.28 -3.87
C LEU A 191 -9.01 18.47 -4.09
N LEU A 192 -9.14 19.17 -5.22
CA LEU A 192 -8.30 20.33 -5.57
C LEU A 192 -8.59 21.55 -4.69
N LYS A 193 -9.82 21.74 -4.25
CA LYS A 193 -10.19 22.83 -3.32
C LYS A 193 -9.36 22.78 -2.03
N SER A 194 -8.94 21.60 -1.60
CA SER A 194 -8.08 21.45 -0.42
C SER A 194 -6.66 22.04 -0.60
N LEU A 195 -6.24 22.33 -1.84
CA LEU A 195 -4.95 22.96 -2.16
C LEU A 195 -5.06 24.46 -2.41
N GLU A 196 -6.27 24.99 -2.60
CA GLU A 196 -6.48 26.36 -3.03
C GLU A 196 -5.75 27.39 -2.18
N GLN A 197 -5.86 27.28 -0.86
CA GLN A 197 -5.17 28.23 0.06
C GLN A 197 -3.64 28.19 -0.05
N ILE A 198 -3.08 26.98 -0.21
CA ILE A 198 -1.63 26.79 -0.31
C ILE A 198 -1.12 27.36 -1.64
N LEU A 199 -1.84 27.11 -2.73
CA LEU A 199 -1.51 27.60 -4.06
C LEU A 199 -1.63 29.12 -4.16
N GLN A 200 -2.62 29.72 -3.52
CA GLN A 200 -2.77 31.18 -3.44
C GLN A 200 -1.55 31.86 -2.80
N ILE A 201 -0.98 31.29 -1.75
CA ILE A 201 0.26 31.80 -1.13
C ILE A 201 1.42 31.82 -2.14
N SER A 202 1.43 30.86 -3.07
CA SER A 202 2.43 30.79 -4.15
C SER A 202 2.05 31.60 -5.39
N GLY A 203 0.98 32.38 -5.34
CA GLY A 203 0.50 33.20 -6.45
C GLY A 203 -0.15 32.39 -7.58
N ILE A 204 -0.64 31.20 -7.28
CA ILE A 204 -1.36 30.33 -8.22
C ILE A 204 -2.84 30.32 -7.83
N HIS A 205 -3.71 30.66 -8.78
CA HIS A 205 -5.15 30.62 -8.61
C HIS A 205 -5.74 29.37 -9.27
N ILE A 206 -6.68 28.74 -8.58
CA ILE A 206 -7.47 27.63 -9.14
C ILE A 206 -8.77 28.23 -9.67
N ASP A 207 -8.96 28.14 -10.98
CA ASP A 207 -10.19 28.51 -11.66
C ASP A 207 -10.98 27.23 -11.99
N VAL A 208 -12.21 27.16 -11.50
CA VAL A 208 -13.11 26.02 -11.65
C VAL A 208 -14.28 26.45 -12.52
N ASN A 209 -14.37 25.96 -13.72
CA ASN A 209 -15.53 26.13 -14.59
C ASN A 209 -16.33 24.83 -14.70
N HIS A 210 -17.44 24.82 -15.45
CA HIS A 210 -18.39 23.69 -15.50
C HIS A 210 -17.79 22.37 -16.04
N GLU A 211 -16.63 22.40 -16.72
CA GLU A 211 -16.09 21.22 -17.41
C GLU A 211 -14.62 20.93 -17.08
N SER A 212 -13.90 21.85 -16.45
CA SER A 212 -12.47 21.72 -16.22
C SER A 212 -11.96 22.59 -15.08
N VAL A 213 -10.86 22.16 -14.49
CA VAL A 213 -10.12 22.92 -13.49
C VAL A 213 -8.83 23.45 -14.11
N TRP A 214 -8.52 24.71 -13.87
CA TRP A 214 -7.33 25.38 -14.36
C TRP A 214 -6.51 25.94 -13.21
N ALA A 215 -5.21 25.81 -13.31
CA ALA A 215 -4.25 26.51 -12.46
C ALA A 215 -3.67 27.69 -13.25
N GLU A 216 -3.89 28.88 -12.75
CA GLU A 216 -3.42 30.13 -13.36
C GLU A 216 -2.35 30.75 -12.47
N GLY A 217 -1.13 30.81 -12.97
CA GLY A 217 0.00 31.47 -12.37
C GLY A 217 0.37 32.75 -13.15
N ARG A 218 1.40 33.46 -12.69
CA ARG A 218 1.83 34.73 -13.25
C ARG A 218 2.12 34.71 -14.76
N TYR A 219 2.57 33.55 -15.29
CA TYR A 219 3.04 33.43 -16.68
C TYR A 219 2.42 32.30 -17.46
N SER A 220 1.57 31.50 -16.84
CA SER A 220 0.99 30.32 -17.48
C SER A 220 -0.36 29.95 -16.92
N LYS A 221 -1.21 29.41 -17.79
CA LYS A 221 -2.47 28.79 -17.43
C LYS A 221 -2.44 27.34 -17.92
N LYS A 222 -2.65 26.38 -17.01
CA LYS A 222 -2.62 24.95 -17.33
C LYS A 222 -3.88 24.27 -16.80
N LYS A 223 -4.38 23.31 -17.58
CA LYS A 223 -5.46 22.44 -17.13
C LYS A 223 -4.94 21.53 -16.01
N VAL A 224 -5.75 21.31 -14.98
CA VAL A 224 -5.44 20.37 -13.89
C VAL A 224 -6.42 19.23 -13.93
N VAL A 225 -5.90 18.02 -13.95
CA VAL A 225 -6.70 16.79 -13.96
C VAL A 225 -6.27 15.89 -12.80
N VAL A 226 -7.22 15.49 -11.98
CA VAL A 226 -6.99 14.49 -10.95
C VAL A 226 -7.24 13.11 -11.54
N TYR A 227 -6.22 12.25 -11.47
CA TYR A 227 -6.31 10.89 -11.97
C TYR A 227 -6.21 9.87 -10.82
N PRO A 228 -6.79 8.66 -10.99
CA PRO A 228 -6.67 7.59 -10.00
C PRO A 228 -5.22 7.17 -9.83
N ALA A 229 -4.75 7.06 -8.60
CA ALA A 229 -3.36 6.67 -8.31
C ALA A 229 -2.98 5.27 -8.82
N MET A 230 -3.98 4.44 -9.11
CA MET A 230 -3.79 3.15 -9.78
C MET A 230 -3.26 3.29 -11.21
N TRP A 231 -3.58 4.38 -11.90
CA TRP A 231 -3.21 4.54 -13.29
C TRP A 231 -1.73 4.90 -13.46
N THR A 232 -1.11 4.42 -14.51
CA THR A 232 0.12 5.03 -15.02
C THR A 232 -0.16 6.49 -15.31
N LYS A 233 0.73 7.39 -14.82
CA LYS A 233 0.53 8.84 -14.96
C LYS A 233 0.29 9.21 -16.42
N PRO A 234 -0.88 9.81 -16.74
CA PRO A 234 -1.14 10.28 -18.10
C PRO A 234 -0.20 11.43 -18.48
N LEU A 235 0.05 11.57 -19.78
CA LEU A 235 0.87 12.66 -20.35
C LEU A 235 0.05 13.37 -21.41
N GLU A 236 -0.13 14.68 -21.24
CA GLU A 236 -0.81 15.55 -22.21
C GLU A 236 -0.19 16.95 -22.12
N GLU A 237 0.03 17.57 -23.27
CA GLU A 237 0.56 18.93 -23.32
C GLU A 237 -0.36 19.93 -22.61
N ASN A 238 0.22 20.90 -21.92
CA ASN A 238 -0.50 21.92 -21.16
C ASN A 238 -1.44 21.42 -20.05
N THR A 239 -1.30 20.13 -19.66
CA THR A 239 -2.09 19.54 -18.59
C THR A 239 -1.19 19.10 -17.43
N ILE A 240 -1.58 19.46 -16.21
CA ILE A 240 -0.97 19.00 -14.96
C ILE A 240 -1.81 17.83 -14.44
N PHE A 241 -1.20 16.66 -14.34
CA PHE A 241 -1.84 15.48 -13.76
C PHE A 241 -1.41 15.30 -12.31
N VAL A 242 -2.39 15.25 -11.40
CA VAL A 242 -2.20 15.05 -9.97
C VAL A 242 -2.93 13.78 -9.55
N SER A 243 -2.28 12.86 -8.86
CA SER A 243 -2.94 11.66 -8.40
C SER A 243 -3.84 11.94 -7.19
N ASP A 244 -4.99 11.27 -7.12
CA ASP A 244 -5.93 11.37 -6.00
C ASP A 244 -5.30 10.91 -4.68
N ALA A 245 -4.39 9.94 -4.71
CA ALA A 245 -3.65 9.52 -3.52
C ALA A 245 -2.68 10.60 -3.02
N HIS A 246 -2.02 11.36 -3.89
CA HIS A 246 -1.19 12.49 -3.47
C HIS A 246 -2.03 13.57 -2.78
N LEU A 247 -3.20 13.87 -3.30
CA LEU A 247 -4.12 14.83 -2.69
C LEU A 247 -4.68 14.35 -1.34
N LYS A 248 -4.81 13.04 -1.19
CA LYS A 248 -5.33 12.43 0.03
C LYS A 248 -4.27 12.25 1.11
N TYR A 249 -3.08 11.75 0.77
CA TYR A 249 -2.09 11.28 1.74
C TYR A 249 -0.82 12.14 1.83
N ALA A 250 -0.50 12.89 0.80
CA ALA A 250 0.78 13.58 0.68
C ALA A 250 0.65 14.88 -0.11
N LYS A 251 -0.19 15.79 0.36
CA LYS A 251 -0.50 17.07 -0.32
C LYS A 251 0.75 17.88 -0.69
N HIS A 252 1.82 17.79 0.11
CA HIS A 252 3.09 18.46 -0.15
C HIS A 252 3.84 17.97 -1.41
N TYR A 253 3.47 16.80 -1.95
CA TYR A 253 3.99 16.30 -3.23
C TYR A 253 3.12 16.70 -4.43
N ALA A 254 1.93 17.24 -4.18
CA ALA A 254 1.02 17.68 -5.23
C ALA A 254 1.24 19.13 -5.68
N LEU A 255 2.11 19.83 -4.97
CA LEU A 255 2.53 21.21 -5.21
C LEU A 255 3.82 21.26 -6.02
#